data_370a59b26c99580e521576d6e9960256
#
_entry.id   370a59b26c99580e521576d6e9960256
#
_cell.length_a   1.000
_cell.length_b   1.000
_cell.length_c   1.000
_cell.angle_alpha   90.00
_cell.angle_beta   90.00
_cell.angle_gamma   90.00
#
_symmetry.space_group_name_H-M   'P 1'
#
loop_
_entity.id
_entity.type
_entity.pdbx_description
1 polymer ?
#
loop_
_entity_poly.entity_id
_entity_poly.type
_entity_poly.pdbx_seq_one_letter_code
_entity_poly.pdbx_strand_id
1 'polypeptide(L)'
;MWLTVTYKWEARKMWILFAVGSSSFAGITAILAKCGIRKTDSDVATAIRTVVVLLFAWLMVLVTGAWTADTHISGKTLLFLIPSGLATGASWLCYFRALQKGDINKVVPIDKSSTVLTILLALIFLHEGITWVKGISIVMIGVGTMLMITKKKTADDQELSGKDVEHMSTDGGSVAQKQRGMGLLHGSWLLYAVLSAVFASLTAILGKVGISDINSNLGTAIRTTVVLVMAWLMVFVSGKQHEIKGIEKKELLFIALSGIATGASWLCYYRALQDGPASVVVPIDKLSILITIAFSGIVFHEKLTKKAAVGVVCITAGTLLIAMNF
;
A
#
# COMPACT_ATOMS: atom_id res chain seq x y z
N MET A 1 22.49 21.37 29.06
CA MET A 1 21.44 20.41 29.45
C MET A 1 20.06 20.78 28.87
N TRP A 2 19.59 22.02 28.93
CA TRP A 2 18.32 22.46 28.34
C TRP A 2 18.32 22.42 26.80
N LEU A 3 19.36 22.83 26.12
CA LEU A 3 19.51 22.82 24.66
C LEU A 3 19.53 21.40 24.06
N THR A 4 20.09 20.44 24.77
CA THR A 4 20.07 19.02 24.34
C THR A 4 18.70 18.37 24.51
N VAL A 5 17.91 18.81 25.47
CA VAL A 5 16.53 18.32 25.69
C VAL A 5 15.58 18.88 24.63
N THR A 6 15.67 20.17 24.30
CA THR A 6 14.87 20.81 23.26
C THR A 6 15.20 20.26 21.88
N TYR A 7 16.49 20.05 21.55
CA TYR A 7 16.90 19.44 20.27
C TYR A 7 16.39 17.99 20.12
N LYS A 8 16.42 17.22 21.19
CA LYS A 8 15.87 15.85 21.22
C LYS A 8 14.34 15.83 21.11
N TRP A 9 13.66 16.87 21.59
CA TRP A 9 12.21 17.04 21.47
C TRP A 9 11.81 17.44 20.05
N GLU A 10 12.56 18.30 19.41
CA GLU A 10 12.34 18.73 18.02
C GLU A 10 12.60 17.58 17.03
N ALA A 11 13.70 16.86 17.18
CA ALA A 11 14.00 15.67 16.38
C ALA A 11 12.93 14.58 16.55
N ARG A 12 12.36 14.45 17.76
CA ARG A 12 11.31 13.47 18.07
C ARG A 12 9.96 13.79 17.41
N LYS A 13 9.72 15.04 17.00
CA LYS A 13 8.50 15.47 16.29
C LYS A 13 8.65 15.44 14.77
N MET A 14 9.86 15.52 14.25
CA MET A 14 10.10 15.60 12.81
C MET A 14 9.59 14.38 12.03
N TRP A 15 9.75 13.15 12.58
CA TRP A 15 9.25 11.97 11.90
C TRP A 15 7.73 11.94 11.73
N ILE A 16 6.98 12.56 12.67
CA ILE A 16 5.52 12.69 12.55
C ILE A 16 5.16 13.58 11.35
N LEU A 17 5.88 14.70 11.15
CA LEU A 17 5.68 15.57 9.99
C LEU A 17 5.95 14.82 8.68
N PHE A 18 6.99 14.01 8.64
CA PHE A 18 7.27 13.15 7.49
C PHE A 18 6.19 12.07 7.29
N ALA A 19 5.67 11.46 8.34
CA ALA A 19 4.58 10.49 8.25
C ALA A 19 3.28 11.13 7.73
N VAL A 20 2.93 12.34 8.21
CA VAL A 20 1.78 13.11 7.71
C VAL A 20 2.03 13.59 6.26
N GLY A 21 3.24 14.01 5.93
CA GLY A 21 3.63 14.34 4.56
C GLY A 21 3.48 13.15 3.62
N SER A 22 3.94 11.96 4.04
CA SER A 22 3.75 10.71 3.29
C SER A 22 2.27 10.44 3.01
N SER A 23 1.44 10.50 4.06
CA SER A 23 0.00 10.32 3.97
C SER A 23 -0.64 11.32 2.99
N SER A 24 -0.24 12.58 3.04
CA SER A 24 -0.74 13.64 2.16
C SER A 24 -0.40 13.36 0.69
N PHE A 25 0.85 13.08 0.40
CA PHE A 25 1.28 12.75 -0.96
C PHE A 25 0.69 11.43 -1.48
N ALA A 26 0.50 10.44 -0.61
CA ALA A 26 -0.20 9.19 -0.97
C ALA A 26 -1.65 9.44 -1.35
N GLY A 27 -2.35 10.35 -0.65
CA GLY A 27 -3.69 10.80 -1.01
C GLY A 27 -3.72 11.50 -2.37
N ILE A 28 -2.78 12.42 -2.62
CA ILE A 28 -2.63 13.09 -3.92
C ILE A 28 -2.35 12.09 -5.04
N THR A 29 -1.51 11.09 -4.80
CA THR A 29 -1.23 10.00 -5.76
C THR A 29 -2.52 9.29 -6.18
N ALA A 30 -3.35 8.92 -5.20
CA ALA A 30 -4.62 8.22 -5.46
C ALA A 30 -5.61 9.10 -6.26
N ILE A 31 -5.67 10.39 -5.93
CA ILE A 31 -6.50 11.38 -6.64
C ILE A 31 -6.06 11.51 -8.10
N LEU A 32 -4.77 11.74 -8.34
CA LEU A 32 -4.21 11.88 -9.69
C LEU A 32 -4.44 10.62 -10.53
N ALA A 33 -4.26 9.45 -9.93
CA ALA A 33 -4.54 8.18 -10.58
C ALA A 33 -6.02 8.06 -10.97
N LYS A 34 -6.94 8.39 -10.04
CA LYS A 34 -8.39 8.33 -10.29
C LYS A 34 -8.85 9.33 -11.35
N CYS A 35 -8.28 10.54 -11.37
CA CYS A 35 -8.65 11.58 -12.32
C CYS A 35 -8.15 11.30 -13.74
N GLY A 36 -6.98 10.72 -13.87
CA GLY A 36 -6.25 10.68 -15.14
C GLY A 36 -6.10 9.33 -15.80
N ILE A 37 -6.08 8.25 -15.03
CA ILE A 37 -5.85 6.90 -15.56
C ILE A 37 -7.21 6.22 -15.76
N ARG A 38 -7.72 6.25 -17.00
CA ARG A 38 -9.04 5.71 -17.32
C ARG A 38 -9.01 4.53 -18.29
N LYS A 39 -8.08 4.57 -19.27
CA LYS A 39 -7.97 3.58 -20.35
C LYS A 39 -6.73 2.72 -20.21
N THR A 40 -5.66 3.28 -19.63
CA THR A 40 -4.39 2.57 -19.46
C THR A 40 -4.55 1.46 -18.41
N ASP A 41 -4.05 0.26 -18.74
CA ASP A 41 -4.00 -0.85 -17.79
C ASP A 41 -3.24 -0.47 -16.52
N SER A 42 -3.72 -0.97 -15.38
CA SER A 42 -3.18 -0.65 -14.06
C SER A 42 -1.71 -1.07 -13.88
N ASP A 43 -1.31 -2.21 -14.47
CA ASP A 43 0.05 -2.74 -14.33
C ASP A 43 1.02 -1.88 -15.12
N VAL A 44 0.63 -1.51 -16.36
CA VAL A 44 1.41 -0.62 -17.24
C VAL A 44 1.54 0.76 -16.61
N ALA A 45 0.42 1.35 -16.13
CA ALA A 45 0.44 2.63 -15.44
C ALA A 45 1.34 2.60 -14.19
N THR A 46 1.33 1.50 -13.45
CA THR A 46 2.18 1.32 -12.27
C THR A 46 3.66 1.20 -12.63
N ALA A 47 4.00 0.47 -13.69
CA ALA A 47 5.39 0.33 -14.16
C ALA A 47 5.95 1.68 -14.62
N ILE A 48 5.20 2.44 -15.45
CA ILE A 48 5.61 3.77 -15.92
C ILE A 48 5.74 4.74 -14.74
N ARG A 49 4.77 4.74 -13.81
CA ARG A 49 4.83 5.54 -12.58
C ARG A 49 6.11 5.24 -11.79
N THR A 50 6.47 3.97 -11.68
CA THR A 50 7.66 3.55 -10.91
C THR A 50 8.97 4.06 -11.55
N VAL A 51 9.01 4.23 -12.88
CA VAL A 51 10.14 4.92 -13.55
C VAL A 51 10.26 6.36 -13.04
N VAL A 52 9.14 7.08 -12.99
CA VAL A 52 9.13 8.47 -12.51
C VAL A 52 9.51 8.55 -11.03
N VAL A 53 9.00 7.61 -10.21
CA VAL A 53 9.37 7.50 -8.80
C VAL A 53 10.88 7.29 -8.64
N LEU A 54 11.47 6.42 -9.44
CA LEU A 54 12.91 6.14 -9.39
C LEU A 54 13.74 7.37 -9.77
N LEU A 55 13.38 8.02 -10.88
CA LEU A 55 14.07 9.24 -11.33
C LEU A 55 13.98 10.33 -10.25
N PHE A 56 12.81 10.52 -9.66
CA PHE A 56 12.62 11.48 -8.58
C PHE A 56 13.42 11.12 -7.33
N ALA A 57 13.45 9.84 -6.94
CA ALA A 57 14.22 9.37 -5.78
C ALA A 57 15.73 9.60 -5.98
N TRP A 58 16.29 9.28 -7.16
CA TRP A 58 17.69 9.54 -7.46
C TRP A 58 18.00 11.04 -7.58
N LEU A 59 17.08 11.83 -8.14
CA LEU A 59 17.21 13.30 -8.14
C LEU A 59 17.33 13.82 -6.69
N MET A 60 16.51 13.33 -5.77
CA MET A 60 16.57 13.73 -4.37
C MET A 60 17.86 13.26 -3.68
N VAL A 61 18.40 12.10 -4.03
CA VAL A 61 19.72 11.65 -3.56
C VAL A 61 20.80 12.64 -3.97
N LEU A 62 20.78 13.13 -5.21
CA LEU A 62 21.74 14.11 -5.73
C LEU A 62 21.57 15.48 -5.05
N VAL A 63 20.33 15.98 -4.98
CA VAL A 63 20.02 17.29 -4.39
C VAL A 63 20.36 17.36 -2.90
N THR A 64 20.12 16.28 -2.17
CA THR A 64 20.40 16.22 -0.72
C THR A 64 21.84 15.83 -0.39
N GLY A 65 22.66 15.51 -1.39
CA GLY A 65 24.04 15.03 -1.17
C GLY A 65 24.06 13.70 -0.39
N ALA A 66 23.01 12.89 -0.51
CA ALA A 66 22.90 11.62 0.22
C ALA A 66 23.86 10.53 -0.29
N TRP A 67 24.49 10.77 -1.43
CA TRP A 67 25.59 9.97 -1.99
C TRP A 67 26.84 10.81 -2.07
N THR A 68 27.81 10.50 -1.23
CA THR A 68 29.16 11.08 -1.23
C THR A 68 30.20 10.01 -1.55
N ALA A 69 31.43 10.42 -1.89
CA ALA A 69 32.52 9.46 -2.16
C ALA A 69 32.79 8.49 -1.00
N ASP A 70 32.52 8.93 0.24
CA ASP A 70 32.72 8.15 1.47
C ASP A 70 31.48 7.34 1.88
N THR A 71 30.42 7.33 1.05
CA THR A 71 29.18 6.58 1.38
C THR A 71 29.44 5.09 1.28
N HIS A 72 29.52 4.43 2.42
CA HIS A 72 29.69 2.99 2.52
C HIS A 72 28.33 2.29 2.64
N ILE A 73 27.91 1.58 1.59
CA ILE A 73 26.68 0.77 1.64
C ILE A 73 27.08 -0.61 2.16
N SER A 74 26.65 -0.95 3.38
CA SER A 74 26.98 -2.24 3.99
C SER A 74 26.25 -3.39 3.29
N GLY A 75 26.82 -4.58 3.30
CA GLY A 75 26.14 -5.80 2.81
C GLY A 75 24.84 -6.07 3.58
N LYS A 76 24.77 -5.72 4.86
CA LYS A 76 23.55 -5.78 5.68
C LYS A 76 22.45 -4.90 5.11
N THR A 77 22.74 -3.66 4.75
CA THR A 77 21.80 -2.73 4.12
C THR A 77 21.17 -3.33 2.87
N LEU A 78 21.99 -3.85 1.95
CA LEU A 78 21.50 -4.48 0.72
C LEU A 78 20.70 -5.76 1.01
N LEU A 79 21.11 -6.55 1.99
CA LEU A 79 20.41 -7.76 2.43
C LEU A 79 18.98 -7.49 2.89
N PHE A 80 18.67 -6.29 3.36
CA PHE A 80 17.32 -5.91 3.78
C PHE A 80 16.59 -5.08 2.74
N LEU A 81 17.25 -4.17 2.01
CA LEU A 81 16.60 -3.31 1.02
C LEU A 81 16.19 -4.08 -0.24
N ILE A 82 17.03 -5.01 -0.73
CA ILE A 82 16.69 -5.83 -1.89
C ILE A 82 15.46 -6.69 -1.62
N PRO A 83 15.41 -7.52 -0.54
CA PRO A 83 14.20 -8.26 -0.21
C PRO A 83 12.99 -7.37 0.08
N SER A 84 13.15 -6.15 0.63
CA SER A 84 12.04 -5.20 0.78
C SER A 84 11.44 -4.80 -0.57
N GLY A 85 12.28 -4.54 -1.57
CA GLY A 85 11.82 -4.25 -2.94
C GLY A 85 11.15 -5.45 -3.60
N LEU A 86 11.76 -6.64 -3.47
CA LEU A 86 11.19 -7.90 -3.97
C LEU A 86 9.84 -8.21 -3.29
N ALA A 87 9.73 -8.01 -1.97
CA ALA A 87 8.49 -8.20 -1.24
C ALA A 87 7.38 -7.26 -1.75
N THR A 88 7.71 -6.01 -2.11
CA THR A 88 6.74 -5.09 -2.74
C THR A 88 6.21 -5.66 -4.05
N GLY A 89 7.08 -6.10 -4.93
CA GLY A 89 6.69 -6.71 -6.22
C GLY A 89 5.91 -8.01 -6.03
N ALA A 90 6.35 -8.87 -5.11
CA ALA A 90 5.66 -10.11 -4.78
C ALA A 90 4.25 -9.85 -4.20
N SER A 91 4.11 -8.82 -3.34
CA SER A 91 2.81 -8.39 -2.85
C SER A 91 1.88 -7.98 -4.00
N TRP A 92 2.34 -7.18 -4.95
CA TRP A 92 1.55 -6.76 -6.12
C TRP A 92 1.14 -7.96 -6.98
N LEU A 93 2.08 -8.86 -7.30
CA LEU A 93 1.78 -10.08 -8.07
C LEU A 93 0.72 -10.94 -7.39
N CYS A 94 0.86 -11.16 -6.08
CA CYS A 94 -0.12 -11.92 -5.30
C CYS A 94 -1.49 -11.21 -5.26
N TYR A 95 -1.51 -9.89 -5.05
CA TYR A 95 -2.73 -9.10 -5.02
C TYR A 95 -3.52 -9.19 -6.32
N PHE A 96 -2.86 -8.95 -7.46
CA PHE A 96 -3.51 -9.03 -8.76
C PHE A 96 -3.97 -10.46 -9.10
N ARG A 97 -3.19 -11.47 -8.72
CA ARG A 97 -3.62 -12.89 -8.86
C ARG A 97 -4.83 -13.22 -7.99
N ALA A 98 -4.88 -12.67 -6.78
CA ALA A 98 -6.04 -12.83 -5.91
C ALA A 98 -7.29 -12.17 -6.52
N LEU A 99 -7.16 -10.96 -7.10
CA LEU A 99 -8.24 -10.26 -7.77
C LEU A 99 -8.76 -10.98 -9.02
N GLN A 100 -7.87 -11.63 -9.78
CA GLN A 100 -8.26 -12.41 -10.97
C GLN A 100 -9.06 -13.67 -10.61
N LYS A 101 -8.83 -14.25 -9.44
CA LYS A 101 -9.42 -15.54 -9.02
C LYS A 101 -10.51 -15.41 -7.97
N GLY A 102 -10.62 -14.29 -7.31
CA GLY A 102 -11.50 -14.06 -6.17
C GLY A 102 -12.34 -12.80 -6.29
N ASP A 103 -13.33 -12.71 -5.41
CA ASP A 103 -14.17 -11.52 -5.28
C ASP A 103 -13.37 -10.36 -4.67
N ILE A 104 -13.39 -9.20 -5.34
CA ILE A 104 -12.71 -7.99 -4.89
C ILE A 104 -13.13 -7.60 -3.46
N ASN A 105 -14.41 -7.81 -3.09
CA ASN A 105 -14.92 -7.47 -1.76
C ASN A 105 -14.33 -8.37 -0.66
N LYS A 106 -13.71 -9.50 -1.02
CA LYS A 106 -13.03 -10.41 -0.08
C LYS A 106 -11.51 -10.23 -0.13
N VAL A 107 -10.95 -10.00 -1.30
CA VAL A 107 -9.49 -9.84 -1.51
C VAL A 107 -8.98 -8.56 -0.87
N VAL A 108 -9.65 -7.42 -1.11
CA VAL A 108 -9.19 -6.11 -0.63
C VAL A 108 -9.12 -6.02 0.90
N PRO A 109 -10.10 -6.53 1.71
CA PRO A 109 -9.97 -6.57 3.16
C PRO A 109 -8.73 -7.30 3.65
N ILE A 110 -8.46 -8.46 3.04
CA ILE A 110 -7.32 -9.29 3.44
C ILE A 110 -6.01 -8.57 3.13
N ASP A 111 -5.89 -7.96 1.95
CA ASP A 111 -4.70 -7.14 1.61
C ASP A 111 -4.51 -5.97 2.59
N LYS A 112 -5.59 -5.26 2.92
CA LYS A 112 -5.55 -4.12 3.87
C LYS A 112 -5.22 -4.54 5.30
N SER A 113 -5.45 -5.80 5.67
CA SER A 113 -5.02 -6.35 6.97
C SER A 113 -3.49 -6.36 7.12
N SER A 114 -2.73 -6.16 6.04
CA SER A 114 -1.28 -5.97 6.08
C SER A 114 -0.85 -4.87 7.04
N THR A 115 -1.67 -3.83 7.26
CA THR A 115 -1.38 -2.77 8.25
C THR A 115 -1.32 -3.35 9.67
N VAL A 116 -2.31 -4.15 10.04
CA VAL A 116 -2.36 -4.83 11.34
C VAL A 116 -1.17 -5.78 11.46
N LEU A 117 -0.91 -6.56 10.41
CA LEU A 117 0.22 -7.49 10.39
C LEU A 117 1.57 -6.76 10.50
N THR A 118 1.74 -5.60 9.86
CA THR A 118 2.95 -4.77 10.00
C THR A 118 3.16 -4.31 11.43
N ILE A 119 2.09 -3.86 12.11
CA ILE A 119 2.19 -3.45 13.51
C ILE A 119 2.62 -4.65 14.39
N LEU A 120 2.01 -5.81 14.19
CA LEU A 120 2.37 -7.03 14.93
C LEU A 120 3.83 -7.44 14.68
N LEU A 121 4.28 -7.42 13.41
CA LEU A 121 5.67 -7.71 13.08
C LEU A 121 6.64 -6.68 13.67
N ALA A 122 6.26 -5.38 13.71
CA ALA A 122 7.08 -4.34 14.35
C ALA A 122 7.23 -4.59 15.87
N LEU A 123 6.16 -5.00 16.54
CA LEU A 123 6.20 -5.35 17.96
C LEU A 123 7.12 -6.55 18.21
N ILE A 124 7.11 -7.56 17.34
CA ILE A 124 7.88 -8.80 17.51
C ILE A 124 9.34 -8.61 17.07
N PHE A 125 9.59 -8.14 15.84
CA PHE A 125 10.93 -8.11 15.24
C PHE A 125 11.71 -6.84 15.55
N LEU A 126 11.04 -5.71 15.75
CA LEU A 126 11.69 -4.44 16.09
C LEU A 126 11.67 -4.18 17.61
N HIS A 127 11.11 -5.12 18.40
CA HIS A 127 10.98 -5.00 19.84
C HIS A 127 10.33 -3.68 20.29
N GLU A 128 9.39 -3.16 19.50
CA GLU A 128 8.63 -1.97 19.87
C GLU A 128 7.69 -2.33 21.04
N GLY A 129 7.78 -1.60 22.15
CA GLY A 129 7.05 -1.93 23.38
C GLY A 129 5.54 -2.14 23.17
N ILE A 130 4.99 -3.17 23.75
CA ILE A 130 3.56 -3.51 23.70
C ILE A 130 2.87 -2.79 24.85
N THR A 131 1.82 -2.01 24.54
CA THR A 131 0.95 -1.37 25.53
C THR A 131 -0.51 -1.74 25.25
N TRP A 132 -1.35 -1.70 26.26
CA TRP A 132 -2.79 -1.93 26.10
C TRP A 132 -3.41 -0.98 25.06
N VAL A 133 -2.92 0.26 24.99
CA VAL A 133 -3.34 1.24 24.01
C VAL A 133 -3.04 0.80 22.59
N LYS A 134 -1.86 0.24 22.33
CA LYS A 134 -1.50 -0.33 21.03
C LYS A 134 -2.43 -1.49 20.67
N GLY A 135 -2.77 -2.35 21.62
CA GLY A 135 -3.71 -3.45 21.42
C GLY A 135 -5.09 -2.97 20.98
N ILE A 136 -5.66 -2.00 21.69
CA ILE A 136 -6.95 -1.37 21.33
C ILE A 136 -6.87 -0.72 19.94
N SER A 137 -5.79 0.02 19.66
CA SER A 137 -5.59 0.69 18.37
C SER A 137 -5.54 -0.30 17.21
N ILE A 138 -4.85 -1.44 17.37
CA ILE A 138 -4.79 -2.52 16.36
C ILE A 138 -6.19 -3.04 16.04
N VAL A 139 -7.00 -3.30 17.07
CA VAL A 139 -8.38 -3.78 16.90
C VAL A 139 -9.22 -2.71 16.18
N MET A 140 -9.13 -1.45 16.59
CA MET A 140 -9.86 -0.33 15.96
C MET A 140 -9.49 -0.18 14.48
N ILE A 141 -8.19 -0.21 14.14
CA ILE A 141 -7.71 -0.10 12.76
C ILE A 141 -8.18 -1.30 11.94
N GLY A 142 -8.09 -2.53 12.48
CA GLY A 142 -8.54 -3.75 11.83
C GLY A 142 -10.04 -3.74 11.53
N VAL A 143 -10.87 -3.47 12.54
CA VAL A 143 -12.32 -3.36 12.40
C VAL A 143 -12.70 -2.23 11.45
N GLY A 144 -12.07 -1.05 11.58
CA GLY A 144 -12.31 0.09 10.71
C GLY A 144 -12.00 -0.23 9.25
N THR A 145 -10.88 -0.91 8.99
CA THR A 145 -10.50 -1.35 7.64
C THR A 145 -11.54 -2.30 7.05
N MET A 146 -12.03 -3.27 7.83
CA MET A 146 -13.08 -4.21 7.39
C MET A 146 -14.40 -3.49 7.08
N LEU A 147 -14.82 -2.56 7.93
CA LEU A 147 -16.06 -1.80 7.73
C LEU A 147 -16.01 -0.92 6.46
N MET A 148 -14.85 -0.38 6.11
CA MET A 148 -14.71 0.44 4.91
C MET A 148 -14.94 -0.32 3.60
N ILE A 149 -14.61 -1.60 3.57
CA ILE A 149 -14.60 -2.40 2.35
C ILE A 149 -15.94 -3.08 2.11
N THR A 150 -16.81 -3.15 3.12
CA THR A 150 -18.15 -3.76 3.00
C THR A 150 -19.03 -2.90 2.08
N LYS A 151 -19.03 -3.16 0.77
CA LYS A 151 -19.96 -2.53 -0.18
C LYS A 151 -21.40 -2.97 0.12
N LYS A 152 -22.33 -2.03 -0.02
CA LYS A 152 -23.75 -2.34 -0.11
C LYS A 152 -23.96 -3.15 -1.40
N LYS A 153 -24.53 -4.36 -1.33
CA LYS A 153 -25.02 -5.06 -2.53
C LYS A 153 -26.00 -4.12 -3.21
N THR A 154 -25.71 -3.67 -4.42
CA THR A 154 -26.63 -2.91 -5.26
C THR A 154 -27.71 -3.88 -5.74
N ALA A 155 -28.94 -3.40 -5.95
CA ALA A 155 -30.04 -4.22 -6.41
C ALA A 155 -29.76 -4.97 -7.73
N ASP A 156 -28.90 -4.42 -8.59
CA ASP A 156 -28.42 -5.05 -9.82
C ASP A 156 -27.61 -6.34 -9.60
N ASP A 157 -26.84 -6.43 -8.49
CA ASP A 157 -26.10 -7.67 -8.15
C ASP A 157 -27.03 -8.80 -7.70
N GLN A 158 -28.25 -8.48 -7.25
CA GLN A 158 -29.27 -9.47 -6.90
C GLN A 158 -30.00 -10.00 -8.14
N GLU A 159 -30.18 -9.18 -9.17
CA GLU A 159 -30.85 -9.57 -10.41
C GLU A 159 -29.97 -10.48 -11.29
N LEU A 160 -28.64 -10.24 -11.31
CA LEU A 160 -27.69 -11.15 -11.96
C LEU A 160 -27.60 -12.50 -11.24
N SER A 161 -27.60 -12.51 -9.90
CA SER A 161 -27.57 -13.77 -9.13
C SER A 161 -28.86 -14.55 -9.22
N GLY A 162 -30.01 -13.88 -9.45
CA GLY A 162 -31.32 -14.53 -9.64
C GLY A 162 -31.49 -15.18 -11.02
N LYS A 163 -30.96 -14.57 -12.07
CA LYS A 163 -31.03 -15.09 -13.44
C LYS A 163 -30.14 -16.33 -13.66
N ASP A 164 -29.01 -16.44 -12.94
CA ASP A 164 -28.13 -17.61 -13.02
C ASP A 164 -28.72 -18.84 -12.32
N VAL A 165 -29.68 -18.66 -11.40
CA VAL A 165 -30.33 -19.78 -10.67
C VAL A 165 -31.54 -20.35 -11.44
N GLU A 166 -32.23 -19.55 -12.25
CA GLU A 166 -33.46 -19.99 -12.95
C GLU A 166 -33.16 -20.78 -14.23
N HIS A 167 -31.96 -20.67 -14.81
CA HIS A 167 -31.55 -21.41 -16.01
C HIS A 167 -30.80 -22.71 -15.73
N MET A 168 -30.63 -23.16 -14.48
CA MET A 168 -29.80 -24.30 -14.09
C MET A 168 -30.58 -25.54 -13.59
N SER A 169 -31.87 -25.64 -13.89
CA SER A 169 -32.73 -26.74 -13.37
C SER A 169 -32.95 -27.90 -14.33
N THR A 170 -32.24 -28.02 -15.43
CA THR A 170 -32.39 -29.14 -16.37
C THR A 170 -31.06 -29.61 -16.95
N ASP A 171 -30.17 -30.15 -16.14
CA ASP A 171 -29.25 -31.19 -16.57
C ASP A 171 -28.49 -31.82 -15.38
N GLY A 172 -28.89 -33.00 -14.97
CA GLY A 172 -28.46 -33.65 -13.71
C GLY A 172 -27.15 -34.45 -13.76
N GLY A 173 -26.26 -34.24 -14.75
CA GLY A 173 -25.07 -35.08 -14.94
C GLY A 173 -23.70 -34.41 -14.78
N SER A 174 -23.65 -33.10 -14.82
CA SER A 174 -22.36 -32.37 -14.92
C SER A 174 -22.01 -31.56 -13.65
N VAL A 175 -22.90 -31.49 -12.68
CA VAL A 175 -22.79 -30.57 -11.51
C VAL A 175 -21.74 -31.02 -10.48
N ALA A 176 -21.59 -32.35 -10.29
CA ALA A 176 -20.66 -32.90 -9.30
C ALA A 176 -19.17 -32.71 -9.66
N GLN A 177 -18.84 -32.70 -10.95
CA GLN A 177 -17.48 -32.52 -11.42
C GLN A 177 -17.06 -31.03 -11.44
N LYS A 178 -18.04 -30.12 -11.70
CA LYS A 178 -17.83 -28.67 -11.67
C LYS A 178 -17.70 -28.15 -10.24
N GLN A 179 -18.39 -28.75 -9.26
CA GLN A 179 -18.24 -28.39 -7.85
C GLN A 179 -16.89 -28.81 -7.25
N ARG A 180 -16.31 -29.95 -7.68
CA ARG A 180 -14.95 -30.35 -7.24
C ARG A 180 -13.86 -29.44 -7.80
N GLY A 181 -13.96 -28.98 -9.04
CA GLY A 181 -13.06 -28.00 -9.62
C GLY A 181 -13.16 -26.61 -8.98
N MET A 182 -14.38 -26.22 -8.59
CA MET A 182 -14.65 -24.93 -7.95
C MET A 182 -14.14 -24.87 -6.50
N GLY A 183 -14.11 -26.00 -5.79
CA GLY A 183 -13.53 -26.10 -4.43
C GLY A 183 -12.01 -25.88 -4.41
N LEU A 184 -11.27 -26.40 -5.38
CA LEU A 184 -9.83 -26.20 -5.52
C LEU A 184 -9.48 -24.78 -6.00
N LEU A 185 -10.33 -24.14 -6.83
CA LEU A 185 -10.18 -22.76 -7.26
C LEU A 185 -10.51 -21.76 -6.13
N HIS A 186 -11.43 -22.12 -5.23
CA HIS A 186 -11.82 -21.28 -4.08
C HIS A 186 -10.68 -21.13 -3.04
N GLY A 187 -9.83 -22.16 -2.85
CA GLY A 187 -8.68 -22.08 -1.95
C GLY A 187 -7.52 -21.21 -2.46
N SER A 188 -7.38 -21.07 -3.79
CA SER A 188 -6.21 -20.41 -4.37
C SER A 188 -6.24 -18.88 -4.27
N TRP A 189 -7.39 -18.20 -4.39
CA TRP A 189 -7.46 -16.74 -4.27
C TRP A 189 -7.16 -16.27 -2.84
N LEU A 190 -7.64 -17.01 -1.82
CA LEU A 190 -7.38 -16.70 -0.42
C LEU A 190 -5.88 -16.79 -0.10
N LEU A 191 -5.20 -17.82 -0.59
CA LEU A 191 -3.76 -17.98 -0.43
C LEU A 191 -3.01 -16.77 -1.01
N TYR A 192 -3.35 -16.36 -2.24
CA TYR A 192 -2.74 -15.18 -2.85
C TYR A 192 -3.04 -13.89 -2.09
N ALA A 193 -4.27 -13.70 -1.60
CA ALA A 193 -4.62 -12.53 -0.80
C ALA A 193 -3.84 -12.47 0.54
N VAL A 194 -3.72 -13.60 1.23
CA VAL A 194 -2.91 -13.68 2.47
C VAL A 194 -1.43 -13.44 2.18
N LEU A 195 -0.87 -14.05 1.12
CA LEU A 195 0.52 -13.82 0.73
C LEU A 195 0.76 -12.36 0.36
N SER A 196 -0.18 -11.70 -0.33
CA SER A 196 -0.10 -10.26 -0.58
C SER A 196 0.05 -9.46 0.71
N ALA A 197 -0.81 -9.71 1.69
CA ALA A 197 -0.75 -9.03 2.99
C ALA A 197 0.57 -9.30 3.74
N VAL A 198 1.06 -10.54 3.71
CA VAL A 198 2.35 -10.92 4.31
C VAL A 198 3.50 -10.17 3.64
N PHE A 199 3.59 -10.21 2.32
CA PHE A 199 4.66 -9.51 1.60
C PHE A 199 4.56 -7.98 1.76
N ALA A 200 3.35 -7.41 1.78
CA ALA A 200 3.15 -5.98 2.04
C ALA A 200 3.67 -5.58 3.43
N SER A 201 3.42 -6.40 4.46
CA SER A 201 3.91 -6.13 5.80
C SER A 201 5.43 -6.30 5.92
N LEU A 202 6.00 -7.32 5.27
CA LEU A 202 7.45 -7.52 5.22
C LEU A 202 8.17 -6.36 4.53
N THR A 203 7.56 -5.75 3.51
CA THR A 203 8.09 -4.57 2.82
C THR A 203 8.47 -3.46 3.80
N ALA A 204 7.59 -3.12 4.74
CA ALA A 204 7.81 -2.06 5.71
C ALA A 204 8.89 -2.42 6.74
N ILE A 205 8.85 -3.64 7.26
CA ILE A 205 9.80 -4.11 8.28
C ILE A 205 11.22 -4.22 7.72
N LEU A 206 11.36 -4.91 6.58
CA LEU A 206 12.66 -5.04 5.90
C LEU A 206 13.20 -3.67 5.46
N GLY A 207 12.32 -2.80 4.95
CA GLY A 207 12.68 -1.44 4.58
C GLY A 207 13.20 -0.65 5.78
N LYS A 208 12.52 -0.70 6.93
CA LYS A 208 12.97 -0.02 8.16
C LYS A 208 14.33 -0.51 8.62
N VAL A 209 14.55 -1.81 8.64
CA VAL A 209 15.86 -2.38 9.02
C VAL A 209 16.94 -2.00 8.00
N GLY A 210 16.62 -2.02 6.72
CA GLY A 210 17.57 -1.72 5.64
C GLY A 210 18.03 -0.25 5.60
N ILE A 211 17.20 0.70 6.06
CA ILE A 211 17.55 2.13 6.07
C ILE A 211 18.19 2.59 7.38
N SER A 212 18.35 1.73 8.38
CA SER A 212 18.83 2.13 9.71
C SER A 212 20.22 2.77 9.69
N ASP A 213 21.10 2.28 8.82
CA ASP A 213 22.52 2.62 8.80
C ASP A 213 22.91 3.49 7.59
N ILE A 214 21.94 3.92 6.77
CA ILE A 214 22.20 4.80 5.61
C ILE A 214 21.19 5.95 5.54
N ASN A 215 21.48 6.94 4.68
CA ASN A 215 20.51 8.01 4.41
C ASN A 215 19.22 7.43 3.81
N SER A 216 18.06 7.83 4.34
CA SER A 216 16.75 7.32 3.93
C SER A 216 16.43 7.55 2.45
N ASN A 217 16.90 8.67 1.86
CA ASN A 217 16.73 8.97 0.43
C ASN A 217 17.48 7.95 -0.41
N LEU A 218 18.73 7.66 -0.04
CA LEU A 218 19.55 6.65 -0.72
C LEU A 218 18.93 5.24 -0.59
N GLY A 219 18.50 4.88 0.62
CA GLY A 219 17.81 3.61 0.85
C GLY A 219 16.53 3.47 0.03
N THR A 220 15.76 4.56 -0.07
CA THR A 220 14.53 4.61 -0.90
C THR A 220 14.87 4.44 -2.39
N ALA A 221 15.91 5.10 -2.90
CA ALA A 221 16.34 4.98 -4.30
C ALA A 221 16.81 3.55 -4.64
N ILE A 222 17.66 2.94 -3.81
CA ILE A 222 18.14 1.56 -3.99
C ILE A 222 16.95 0.59 -4.03
N ARG A 223 16.07 0.67 -3.04
CA ARG A 223 14.88 -0.18 -2.96
C ARG A 223 13.97 0.01 -4.17
N THR A 224 13.74 1.26 -4.59
CA THR A 224 12.88 1.59 -5.73
C THR A 224 13.43 1.03 -7.04
N THR A 225 14.76 0.93 -7.19
CA THR A 225 15.38 0.24 -8.33
C THR A 225 14.92 -1.21 -8.43
N VAL A 226 14.88 -1.94 -7.31
CA VAL A 226 14.39 -3.32 -7.26
C VAL A 226 12.88 -3.37 -7.57
N VAL A 227 12.10 -2.44 -7.00
CA VAL A 227 10.65 -2.35 -7.27
C VAL A 227 10.38 -2.09 -8.75
N LEU A 228 11.19 -1.24 -9.41
CA LEU A 228 11.08 -0.99 -10.85
C LEU A 228 11.26 -2.27 -11.66
N VAL A 229 12.29 -3.05 -11.36
CA VAL A 229 12.53 -4.34 -12.04
C VAL A 229 11.33 -5.26 -11.87
N MET A 230 10.77 -5.35 -10.67
CA MET A 230 9.59 -6.16 -10.39
C MET A 230 8.33 -5.65 -11.11
N ALA A 231 8.13 -4.33 -11.18
CA ALA A 231 6.99 -3.73 -11.88
C ALA A 231 7.03 -4.03 -13.39
N TRP A 232 8.20 -3.90 -14.02
CA TRP A 232 8.36 -4.24 -15.44
C TRP A 232 8.28 -5.74 -15.69
N LEU A 233 8.83 -6.58 -14.80
CA LEU A 233 8.66 -8.03 -14.86
C LEU A 233 7.17 -8.40 -14.88
N MET A 234 6.36 -7.74 -14.07
CA MET A 234 4.91 -7.96 -14.03
C MET A 234 4.25 -7.62 -15.37
N VAL A 235 4.61 -6.49 -16.00
CA VAL A 235 4.10 -6.09 -17.32
C VAL A 235 4.48 -7.12 -18.40
N PHE A 236 5.73 -7.59 -18.41
CA PHE A 236 6.20 -8.59 -19.39
C PHE A 236 5.56 -9.96 -19.18
N VAL A 237 5.45 -10.43 -17.95
CA VAL A 237 4.81 -11.72 -17.61
C VAL A 237 3.32 -11.70 -17.94
N SER A 238 2.65 -10.53 -17.79
CA SER A 238 1.25 -10.34 -18.15
C SER A 238 1.04 -10.09 -19.65
N GLY A 239 2.09 -9.96 -20.45
CA GLY A 239 2.02 -9.75 -21.91
C GLY A 239 1.48 -8.37 -22.32
N LYS A 240 1.48 -7.38 -21.41
CA LYS A 240 0.83 -6.07 -21.61
C LYS A 240 1.75 -4.98 -22.19
N GLN A 241 2.98 -5.34 -22.57
CA GLN A 241 3.96 -4.37 -23.09
C GLN A 241 3.51 -3.65 -24.36
N HIS A 242 2.61 -4.23 -25.14
CA HIS A 242 2.09 -3.62 -26.36
C HIS A 242 1.12 -2.45 -26.09
N GLU A 243 0.50 -2.40 -24.91
CA GLU A 243 -0.42 -1.33 -24.51
C GLU A 243 0.29 0.03 -24.28
N ILE A 244 1.62 0.00 -24.04
CA ILE A 244 2.42 1.20 -23.81
C ILE A 244 2.31 2.19 -24.96
N LYS A 245 2.26 1.69 -26.21
CA LYS A 245 2.20 2.53 -27.42
C LYS A 245 0.85 3.27 -27.58
N GLY A 246 -0.20 2.79 -26.91
CA GLY A 246 -1.56 3.36 -26.99
C GLY A 246 -1.88 4.41 -25.93
N ILE A 247 -0.96 4.73 -25.03
CA ILE A 247 -1.23 5.63 -23.91
C ILE A 247 -1.40 7.08 -24.40
N GLU A 248 -2.53 7.69 -24.07
CA GLU A 248 -2.80 9.09 -24.40
C GLU A 248 -1.85 10.03 -23.63
N LYS A 249 -1.38 11.11 -24.29
CA LYS A 249 -0.48 12.11 -23.67
C LYS A 249 -1.03 12.67 -22.35
N LYS A 250 -2.34 12.85 -22.26
CA LYS A 250 -3.02 13.34 -21.06
C LYS A 250 -2.92 12.33 -19.91
N GLU A 251 -3.16 11.04 -20.19
CA GLU A 251 -3.00 9.98 -19.17
C GLU A 251 -1.54 9.84 -18.73
N LEU A 252 -0.59 9.92 -19.67
CA LEU A 252 0.83 9.90 -19.37
C LEU A 252 1.24 11.05 -18.44
N LEU A 253 0.69 12.25 -18.64
CA LEU A 253 0.92 13.39 -17.73
C LEU A 253 0.41 13.07 -16.30
N PHE A 254 -0.81 12.53 -16.17
CA PHE A 254 -1.34 12.15 -14.86
C PHE A 254 -0.54 11.02 -14.21
N ILE A 255 -0.08 10.03 -15.00
CA ILE A 255 0.81 8.96 -14.51
C ILE A 255 2.12 9.59 -13.99
N ALA A 256 2.73 10.51 -14.73
CA ALA A 256 3.96 11.18 -14.32
C ALA A 256 3.76 12.01 -13.04
N LEU A 257 2.71 12.85 -12.97
CA LEU A 257 2.40 13.63 -11.76
C LEU A 257 2.12 12.73 -10.55
N SER A 258 1.39 11.62 -10.77
CA SER A 258 1.16 10.64 -9.70
C SER A 258 2.47 9.94 -9.29
N GLY A 259 3.42 9.77 -10.22
CA GLY A 259 4.76 9.25 -9.95
C GLY A 259 5.57 10.18 -9.04
N ILE A 260 5.57 11.48 -9.32
CA ILE A 260 6.24 12.49 -8.47
C ILE A 260 5.61 12.48 -7.06
N ALA A 261 4.29 12.50 -6.96
CA ALA A 261 3.59 12.43 -5.67
C ALA A 261 3.89 11.12 -4.92
N THR A 262 3.95 9.98 -5.61
CA THR A 262 4.34 8.68 -5.03
C THR A 262 5.78 8.73 -4.52
N GLY A 263 6.70 9.29 -5.31
CA GLY A 263 8.11 9.45 -4.92
C GLY A 263 8.27 10.31 -3.67
N ALA A 264 7.58 11.45 -3.62
CA ALA A 264 7.55 12.32 -2.43
C ALA A 264 6.96 11.58 -1.21
N SER A 265 5.86 10.83 -1.40
CA SER A 265 5.27 10.00 -0.35
C SER A 265 6.29 8.98 0.18
N TRP A 266 6.97 8.23 -0.67
CA TRP A 266 7.92 7.19 -0.25
C TRP A 266 9.15 7.77 0.44
N LEU A 267 9.68 8.89 -0.03
CA LEU A 267 10.80 9.57 0.63
C LEU A 267 10.41 10.01 2.04
N CYS A 268 9.24 10.63 2.19
CA CYS A 268 8.69 11.00 3.50
C CYS A 268 8.43 9.76 4.37
N TYR A 269 7.84 8.70 3.82
CA TYR A 269 7.55 7.47 4.53
C TYR A 269 8.80 6.79 5.10
N TYR A 270 9.82 6.60 4.26
CA TYR A 270 11.05 5.96 4.71
C TYR A 270 11.85 6.85 5.65
N ARG A 271 11.79 8.17 5.49
CA ARG A 271 12.35 9.08 6.47
C ARG A 271 11.63 8.95 7.82
N ALA A 272 10.31 8.92 7.81
CA ALA A 272 9.53 8.70 9.03
C ALA A 272 9.83 7.33 9.67
N LEU A 273 9.95 6.27 8.87
CA LEU A 273 10.31 4.93 9.35
C LEU A 273 11.73 4.88 9.94
N GLN A 274 12.67 5.65 9.40
CA GLN A 274 14.03 5.71 9.92
C GLN A 274 14.05 6.23 11.36
N ASP A 275 13.32 7.31 11.62
CA ASP A 275 13.38 8.04 12.89
C ASP A 275 12.25 7.64 13.87
N GLY A 276 11.15 7.10 13.37
CA GLY A 276 9.94 6.75 14.14
C GLY A 276 9.63 5.24 14.20
N PRO A 277 8.78 4.81 15.12
CA PRO A 277 8.38 3.41 15.22
C PRO A 277 7.44 3.00 14.08
N ALA A 278 7.68 1.81 13.52
CA ALA A 278 6.88 1.31 12.41
C ALA A 278 5.41 1.09 12.82
N SER A 279 5.18 0.69 14.07
CA SER A 279 3.82 0.51 14.62
C SER A 279 2.98 1.79 14.63
N VAL A 280 3.61 2.97 14.54
CA VAL A 280 2.93 4.28 14.50
C VAL A 280 2.98 4.90 13.10
N VAL A 281 4.12 4.86 12.44
CA VAL A 281 4.32 5.46 11.10
C VAL A 281 3.39 4.81 10.07
N VAL A 282 3.29 3.48 10.07
CA VAL A 282 2.47 2.77 9.08
C VAL A 282 0.98 3.11 9.18
N PRO A 283 0.34 3.13 10.35
CA PRO A 283 -1.04 3.63 10.47
C PRO A 283 -1.22 5.08 10.04
N ILE A 284 -0.30 6.00 10.37
CA ILE A 284 -0.39 7.40 9.95
C ILE A 284 -0.38 7.52 8.42
N ASP A 285 0.46 6.77 7.74
CA ASP A 285 0.50 6.73 6.27
C ASP A 285 -0.86 6.31 5.68
N LYS A 286 -1.59 5.40 6.34
CA LYS A 286 -2.93 4.97 5.89
C LYS A 286 -4.02 6.04 6.07
N LEU A 287 -3.77 7.11 6.82
CA LEU A 287 -4.68 8.26 6.86
C LEU A 287 -4.79 9.01 5.52
N SER A 288 -3.94 8.69 4.53
CA SER A 288 -4.11 9.12 3.13
C SER A 288 -5.51 8.84 2.58
N ILE A 289 -6.20 7.85 3.14
CA ILE A 289 -7.60 7.54 2.81
C ILE A 289 -8.55 8.70 3.12
N LEU A 290 -8.29 9.49 4.17
CA LEU A 290 -9.10 10.67 4.52
C LEU A 290 -9.06 11.70 3.40
N ILE A 291 -7.86 11.96 2.88
CA ILE A 291 -7.65 12.92 1.79
C ILE A 291 -8.36 12.43 0.52
N THR A 292 -8.22 11.15 0.20
CA THR A 292 -8.86 10.54 -0.96
C THR A 292 -10.38 10.58 -0.86
N ILE A 293 -10.95 10.29 0.31
CA ILE A 293 -12.40 10.34 0.55
C ILE A 293 -12.93 11.77 0.49
N ALA A 294 -12.27 12.72 1.15
CA ALA A 294 -12.66 14.12 1.12
C ALA A 294 -12.68 14.63 -0.32
N PHE A 295 -11.65 14.35 -1.10
CA PHE A 295 -11.59 14.73 -2.50
C PHE A 295 -12.69 14.05 -3.34
N SER A 296 -12.89 12.74 -3.17
CA SER A 296 -13.97 12.01 -3.86
C SER A 296 -15.34 12.58 -3.55
N GLY A 297 -15.59 12.97 -2.30
CA GLY A 297 -16.85 13.62 -1.90
C GLY A 297 -17.05 14.98 -2.55
N ILE A 298 -16.00 15.81 -2.62
CA ILE A 298 -16.07 17.17 -3.16
C ILE A 298 -16.14 17.17 -4.69
N VAL A 299 -15.25 16.40 -5.37
CA VAL A 299 -15.07 16.48 -6.83
C VAL A 299 -15.98 15.50 -7.58
N PHE A 300 -16.13 14.28 -7.07
CA PHE A 300 -16.96 13.25 -7.71
C PHE A 300 -18.34 13.11 -7.10
N HIS A 301 -18.65 13.89 -6.04
CA HIS A 301 -19.90 13.85 -5.32
C HIS A 301 -20.26 12.45 -4.82
N GLU A 302 -19.23 11.59 -4.57
CA GLU A 302 -19.40 10.24 -4.08
C GLU A 302 -19.84 10.26 -2.61
N LYS A 303 -20.99 9.65 -2.32
CA LYS A 303 -21.52 9.56 -0.96
C LYS A 303 -20.88 8.40 -0.21
N LEU A 304 -20.29 8.69 0.94
CA LEU A 304 -19.79 7.68 1.84
C LEU A 304 -20.96 6.90 2.48
N THR A 305 -20.85 5.56 2.46
CA THR A 305 -21.85 4.75 3.17
C THR A 305 -21.69 4.90 4.68
N LYS A 306 -22.78 4.75 5.46
CA LYS A 306 -22.70 4.84 6.93
C LYS A 306 -21.67 3.89 7.53
N LYS A 307 -21.56 2.66 7.00
CA LYS A 307 -20.55 1.68 7.43
C LYS A 307 -19.13 2.14 7.14
N ALA A 308 -18.87 2.67 5.93
CA ALA A 308 -17.56 3.18 5.56
C ALA A 308 -17.20 4.43 6.40
N ALA A 309 -18.16 5.31 6.73
CA ALA A 309 -17.93 6.45 7.61
C ALA A 309 -17.50 6.00 9.01
N VAL A 310 -18.17 5.01 9.61
CA VAL A 310 -17.75 4.42 10.89
C VAL A 310 -16.36 3.80 10.77
N GLY A 311 -16.08 3.09 9.67
CA GLY A 311 -14.76 2.50 9.41
C GLY A 311 -13.64 3.56 9.38
N VAL A 312 -13.87 4.68 8.70
CA VAL A 312 -12.93 5.83 8.66
C VAL A 312 -12.69 6.39 10.06
N VAL A 313 -13.75 6.60 10.84
CA VAL A 313 -13.64 7.09 12.23
C VAL A 313 -12.82 6.11 13.08
N CYS A 314 -13.07 4.80 12.96
CA CYS A 314 -12.32 3.78 13.71
C CYS A 314 -10.83 3.79 13.33
N ILE A 315 -10.48 3.85 12.03
CA ILE A 315 -9.08 3.91 11.58
C ILE A 315 -8.42 5.17 12.10
N THR A 316 -9.08 6.33 11.98
CA THR A 316 -8.52 7.61 12.42
C THR A 316 -8.31 7.63 13.92
N ALA A 317 -9.33 7.26 14.70
CA ALA A 317 -9.25 7.23 16.15
C ALA A 317 -8.18 6.22 16.64
N GLY A 318 -8.12 5.02 16.06
CA GLY A 318 -7.10 4.03 16.38
C GLY A 318 -5.69 4.52 16.06
N THR A 319 -5.50 5.20 14.91
CA THR A 319 -4.21 5.79 14.53
C THR A 319 -3.80 6.94 15.44
N LEU A 320 -4.72 7.84 15.78
CA LEU A 320 -4.43 8.93 16.71
C LEU A 320 -4.13 8.40 18.11
N LEU A 321 -4.88 7.40 18.57
CA LEU A 321 -4.67 6.79 19.88
C LEU A 321 -3.26 6.18 20.00
N ILE A 322 -2.77 5.47 18.97
CA ILE A 322 -1.42 4.90 18.97
C ILE A 322 -0.35 6.00 18.86
N ALA A 323 -0.61 7.07 18.08
CA ALA A 323 0.33 8.17 17.90
C ALA A 323 0.47 9.05 19.16
N MET A 324 -0.59 9.23 19.94
CA MET A 324 -0.58 10.02 21.17
C MET A 324 0.07 9.29 22.38
N ASN A 325 0.11 7.97 22.35
CA ASN A 325 0.65 7.14 23.42
C ASN A 325 2.04 6.55 23.11
N PHE A 326 2.76 7.22 22.25
CA PHE A 326 4.12 6.91 21.87
C PHE A 326 5.16 7.96 22.48
#